data_b180fb81cdae7e75871a695010d8c886
#
_entry.id   b180fb81cdae7e75871a695010d8c886
#
_cell.length_a   1.000
_cell.length_b   1.000
_cell.length_c   1.000
_cell.angle_alpha   90.00
_cell.angle_beta   90.00
_cell.angle_gamma   90.00
#
_symmetry.space_group_name_H-M   'P 1'
#
loop_
_entity.id
_entity.type
_entity.pdbx_description
1 polymer ?
#
loop_
_entity_poly.entity_id
_entity_poly.type
_entity_poly.pdbx_seq_one_letter_code
_entity_poly.pdbx_strand_id
1 'polypeptide(L)'
;MVKNEKLGVFDCTMIVVSLVIGMGIFRTPVNVARHVPDTFLFFFTWIAGGVVALCGALTYAEIGSRLPVMGGYYKVFSYGYHPSIAFAINCIILISNAASLAGVALIGAEYISGILFPAVTDVQALQVREIAIALFSIILFYGVNLLGLRMSARTQNVLTVIKILLIVLLITPLFFAGRAGTHVLQQTAFPGWISYLKGFGAGLIAVSFTYGGYQQTINFGSDIEKPGRNIPRAIFMGIFIIIILYLSINYAYLRVIGLDPLRNTKGIASVMAAHVFGDAAGRILSVLLFLSVLAYVNVLLMSNPRVMYAMAADGVLPAFFAKRNAGTGVLVTSLTAFAAACVLIIFWMKAFDKILSFTIFLDCFGMAASAATIFKLRKQKVHPEGLAFYRMKLFPLLPVVFITAYTFVAISIALDTPYTALTALAVLGTFMLIYFLGRKIKA
;
A
#
# COMPACT_ATOMS: atom_id res chain seq x y z
N MET A 1 34.88 -8.49 -1.73
CA MET A 1 33.90 -8.34 -0.64
C MET A 1 32.77 -7.49 -1.13
N VAL A 2 31.55 -8.04 -1.29
CA VAL A 2 30.37 -7.25 -1.58
C VAL A 2 30.14 -6.33 -0.39
N LYS A 3 30.28 -5.02 -0.58
CA LYS A 3 29.97 -4.03 0.44
C LYS A 3 28.48 -4.17 0.71
N ASN A 4 28.11 -4.77 1.83
CA ASN A 4 26.73 -5.03 2.22
C ASN A 4 26.09 -3.67 2.58
N GLU A 5 25.70 -2.91 1.55
CA GLU A 5 25.11 -1.58 1.68
C GLU A 5 23.72 -1.71 2.29
N LYS A 6 23.56 -1.18 3.49
CA LYS A 6 22.31 -1.22 4.23
C LYS A 6 21.50 0.06 4.06
N LEU A 7 20.19 -0.04 4.24
CA LEU A 7 19.24 1.07 4.18
C LEU A 7 19.31 1.90 5.46
N GLY A 8 19.41 3.22 5.32
CA GLY A 8 19.32 4.17 6.40
C GLY A 8 17.88 4.48 6.81
N VAL A 9 17.70 5.32 7.84
CA VAL A 9 16.37 5.79 8.30
C VAL A 9 15.63 6.51 7.18
N PHE A 10 16.32 7.37 6.43
CA PHE A 10 15.73 8.13 5.34
C PHE A 10 15.19 7.21 4.23
N ASP A 11 16.00 6.23 3.78
CA ASP A 11 15.58 5.26 2.76
C ASP A 11 14.34 4.50 3.20
N CYS A 12 14.34 4.01 4.46
CA CYS A 12 13.21 3.29 5.03
C CYS A 12 11.96 4.17 5.14
N THR A 13 12.12 5.45 5.51
CA THR A 13 11.00 6.40 5.58
C THR A 13 10.40 6.63 4.19
N MET A 14 11.24 6.81 3.17
CA MET A 14 10.77 6.95 1.79
C MET A 14 10.07 5.68 1.28
N ILE A 15 10.55 4.50 1.67
CA ILE A 15 9.88 3.23 1.40
C ILE A 15 8.49 3.18 2.06
N VAL A 16 8.37 3.53 3.35
CA VAL A 16 7.07 3.61 4.06
C VAL A 16 6.11 4.53 3.33
N VAL A 17 6.55 5.76 3.05
CA VAL A 17 5.73 6.77 2.36
C VAL A 17 5.27 6.27 1.00
N SER A 18 6.15 5.63 0.24
CA SER A 18 5.80 5.13 -1.10
C SER A 18 4.91 3.90 -1.09
N LEU A 19 5.02 3.03 -0.10
CA LEU A 19 4.12 1.89 0.08
C LEU A 19 2.69 2.30 0.42
N VAL A 20 2.52 3.41 1.15
CA VAL A 20 1.21 3.91 1.56
C VAL A 20 0.63 4.88 0.54
N ILE A 21 1.40 5.86 0.08
CA ILE A 21 0.90 6.82 -0.90
C ILE A 21 0.85 6.14 -2.28
N GLY A 22 -0.28 5.52 -2.57
CA GLY A 22 -0.64 4.98 -3.89
C GLY A 22 -1.63 5.91 -4.60
N MET A 23 -2.46 5.32 -5.48
CA MET A 23 -3.55 6.02 -6.17
C MET A 23 -4.77 6.26 -5.24
N GLY A 24 -4.79 5.66 -4.04
CA GLY A 24 -5.89 5.76 -3.10
C GLY A 24 -6.26 7.20 -2.75
N ILE A 25 -5.27 8.05 -2.42
CA ILE A 25 -5.53 9.44 -2.00
C ILE A 25 -6.19 10.31 -3.09
N PHE A 26 -6.08 9.92 -4.36
CA PHE A 26 -6.72 10.61 -5.50
C PHE A 26 -8.09 10.04 -5.86
N ARG A 27 -8.56 8.96 -5.22
CA ARG A 27 -9.87 8.32 -5.47
C ARG A 27 -10.72 8.17 -4.21
N THR A 28 -10.11 7.80 -3.09
CA THR A 28 -10.80 7.54 -1.81
C THR A 28 -11.58 8.74 -1.28
N PRO A 29 -11.15 10.00 -1.41
CA PRO A 29 -11.94 11.15 -0.95
C PRO A 29 -13.34 11.22 -1.57
N VAL A 30 -13.48 10.89 -2.87
CA VAL A 30 -14.79 10.78 -3.53
C VAL A 30 -15.64 9.67 -2.92
N ASN A 31 -15.03 8.50 -2.68
CA ASN A 31 -15.74 7.37 -2.09
C ASN A 31 -16.23 7.70 -0.68
N VAL A 32 -15.40 8.32 0.14
CA VAL A 32 -15.79 8.77 1.48
C VAL A 32 -16.92 9.80 1.39
N ALA A 33 -16.78 10.84 0.52
CA ALA A 33 -17.79 11.88 0.35
C ALA A 33 -19.17 11.34 -0.05
N ARG A 34 -19.22 10.25 -0.84
CA ARG A 34 -20.49 9.60 -1.23
C ARG A 34 -21.23 8.93 -0.08
N HIS A 35 -20.51 8.45 0.93
CA HIS A 35 -21.09 7.68 2.03
C HIS A 35 -21.38 8.54 3.26
N VAL A 36 -20.70 9.67 3.41
CA VAL A 36 -20.87 10.54 4.58
C VAL A 36 -21.88 11.67 4.32
N PRO A 37 -22.75 12.00 5.30
CA PRO A 37 -23.75 13.05 5.14
C PRO A 37 -23.15 14.44 5.14
N ASP A 38 -22.09 14.69 5.90
CA ASP A 38 -21.53 16.01 6.16
C ASP A 38 -20.01 16.05 6.22
N THR A 39 -19.47 17.26 6.26
CA THR A 39 -18.04 17.56 6.33
C THR A 39 -17.41 17.09 7.64
N PHE A 40 -18.16 17.11 8.75
CA PHE A 40 -17.64 16.66 10.04
C PHE A 40 -17.32 15.16 10.00
N LEU A 41 -18.28 14.34 9.54
CA LEU A 41 -18.09 12.90 9.44
C LEU A 41 -17.01 12.54 8.40
N PHE A 42 -16.90 13.34 7.31
CA PHE A 42 -15.83 13.19 6.35
C PHE A 42 -14.45 13.28 7.02
N PHE A 43 -14.19 14.38 7.74
CA PHE A 43 -12.90 14.57 8.45
C PHE A 43 -12.71 13.58 9.59
N PHE A 44 -13.76 13.33 10.36
CA PHE A 44 -13.70 12.35 11.44
C PHE A 44 -13.25 10.98 10.97
N THR A 45 -13.75 10.54 9.80
CA THR A 45 -13.35 9.27 9.17
C THR A 45 -11.85 9.25 8.81
N TRP A 46 -11.33 10.34 8.24
CA TRP A 46 -9.91 10.45 7.91
C TRP A 46 -9.01 10.51 9.15
N ILE A 47 -9.42 11.22 10.19
CA ILE A 47 -8.72 11.29 11.48
C ILE A 47 -8.74 9.92 12.15
N ALA A 48 -9.89 9.26 12.23
CA ALA A 48 -10.04 7.94 12.82
C ALA A 48 -9.16 6.91 12.10
N GLY A 49 -9.17 6.90 10.75
CA GLY A 49 -8.28 6.06 9.96
C GLY A 49 -6.80 6.34 10.20
N GLY A 50 -6.42 7.62 10.34
CA GLY A 50 -5.06 8.02 10.69
C GLY A 50 -4.63 7.53 12.09
N VAL A 51 -5.52 7.59 13.08
CA VAL A 51 -5.29 7.05 14.43
C VAL A 51 -5.13 5.53 14.38
N VAL A 52 -6.00 4.81 13.66
CA VAL A 52 -5.88 3.36 13.47
C VAL A 52 -4.56 3.01 12.79
N ALA A 53 -4.18 3.75 11.74
CA ALA A 53 -2.91 3.55 11.03
C ALA A 53 -1.70 3.79 11.96
N LEU A 54 -1.76 4.79 12.83
CA LEU A 54 -0.71 5.05 13.82
C LEU A 54 -0.61 3.91 14.86
N CYS A 55 -1.74 3.38 15.34
CA CYS A 55 -1.77 2.21 16.22
C CYS A 55 -1.12 0.99 15.57
N GLY A 56 -1.46 0.74 14.31
CA GLY A 56 -0.85 -0.33 13.50
C GLY A 56 0.65 -0.08 13.27
N ALA A 57 1.04 1.13 12.89
CA ALA A 57 2.42 1.51 12.64
C ALA A 57 3.31 1.24 13.86
N LEU A 58 2.87 1.63 15.06
CA LEU A 58 3.61 1.38 16.30
C LEU A 58 3.66 -0.12 16.64
N THR A 59 2.61 -0.86 16.31
CA THR A 59 2.56 -2.33 16.48
C THR A 59 3.58 -3.01 15.56
N TYR A 60 3.58 -2.67 14.25
CA TYR A 60 4.55 -3.23 13.28
C TYR A 60 5.97 -2.72 13.50
N ALA A 61 6.14 -1.52 14.03
CA ALA A 61 7.44 -1.02 14.46
C ALA A 61 8.07 -1.93 15.53
N GLU A 62 7.28 -2.38 16.51
CA GLU A 62 7.75 -3.34 17.50
C GLU A 62 7.97 -4.73 16.90
N ILE A 63 7.02 -5.24 16.11
CA ILE A 63 7.14 -6.53 15.43
C ILE A 63 8.41 -6.57 14.58
N GLY A 64 8.60 -5.59 13.70
CA GLY A 64 9.76 -5.52 12.80
C GLY A 64 11.09 -5.34 13.53
N SER A 65 11.10 -4.64 14.68
CA SER A 65 12.31 -4.50 15.49
C SER A 65 12.65 -5.77 16.27
N ARG A 66 11.65 -6.60 16.60
CA ARG A 66 11.83 -7.91 17.25
C ARG A 66 12.24 -9.01 16.27
N LEU A 67 11.77 -8.91 15.02
CA LEU A 67 12.03 -9.86 13.95
C LEU A 67 12.67 -9.14 12.73
N PRO A 68 13.93 -8.66 12.86
CA PRO A 68 14.58 -7.88 11.79
C PRO A 68 15.17 -8.81 10.72
N VAL A 69 14.29 -9.54 10.04
CA VAL A 69 14.65 -10.55 9.02
C VAL A 69 14.14 -10.15 7.64
N MET A 70 14.69 -10.76 6.59
CA MET A 70 14.19 -10.58 5.23
C MET A 70 12.82 -11.25 5.07
N GLY A 71 11.88 -10.58 4.38
CA GLY A 71 10.51 -11.07 4.24
C GLY A 71 9.77 -11.11 5.58
N GLY A 72 10.03 -10.12 6.44
CA GLY A 72 9.52 -10.06 7.82
C GLY A 72 8.02 -10.24 7.92
N TYR A 73 7.25 -9.76 6.95
CA TYR A 73 5.79 -9.92 6.98
C TYR A 73 5.37 -11.41 6.87
N TYR A 74 6.01 -12.19 5.99
CA TYR A 74 5.83 -13.64 5.96
C TYR A 74 6.28 -14.29 7.28
N LYS A 75 7.44 -13.89 7.80
CA LYS A 75 8.00 -14.45 9.04
C LYS A 75 7.10 -14.21 10.25
N VAL A 76 6.38 -13.11 10.31
CA VAL A 76 5.39 -12.85 11.36
C VAL A 76 4.30 -13.93 11.34
N PHE A 77 3.77 -14.29 10.17
CA PHE A 77 2.77 -15.34 10.06
C PHE A 77 3.36 -16.73 10.36
N SER A 78 4.54 -17.05 9.84
CA SER A 78 5.16 -18.35 10.08
C SER A 78 5.52 -18.57 11.56
N TYR A 79 5.82 -17.50 12.27
CA TYR A 79 6.04 -17.52 13.71
C TYR A 79 4.73 -17.60 14.51
N GLY A 80 3.73 -16.82 14.11
CA GLY A 80 2.46 -16.70 14.82
C GLY A 80 1.53 -17.89 14.67
N TYR A 81 1.51 -18.48 13.47
CA TYR A 81 0.50 -19.44 13.03
C TYR A 81 1.14 -20.70 12.41
N HIS A 82 0.27 -21.61 11.97
CA HIS A 82 0.71 -22.80 11.24
C HIS A 82 1.33 -22.42 9.88
N PRO A 83 2.40 -23.11 9.41
CA PRO A 83 3.06 -22.78 8.15
C PRO A 83 2.15 -22.77 6.91
N SER A 84 1.06 -23.58 6.89
CA SER A 84 0.09 -23.56 5.80
C SER A 84 -0.67 -22.22 5.71
N ILE A 85 -1.00 -21.61 6.85
CA ILE A 85 -1.64 -20.29 6.92
C ILE A 85 -0.66 -19.21 6.43
N ALA A 86 0.59 -19.28 6.92
CA ALA A 86 1.62 -18.36 6.48
C ALA A 86 1.87 -18.44 4.96
N PHE A 87 1.92 -19.65 4.41
CA PHE A 87 2.05 -19.89 2.98
C PHE A 87 0.85 -19.31 2.22
N ALA A 88 -0.38 -19.70 2.59
CA ALA A 88 -1.59 -19.33 1.87
C ALA A 88 -1.79 -17.79 1.85
N ILE A 89 -1.70 -17.13 3.00
CA ILE A 89 -1.84 -15.67 3.11
C ILE A 89 -0.79 -14.97 2.26
N ASN A 90 0.47 -15.39 2.32
CA ASN A 90 1.52 -14.69 1.57
C ASN A 90 1.47 -14.97 0.06
N CYS A 91 1.02 -16.13 -0.40
CA CYS A 91 0.73 -16.36 -1.82
C CYS A 91 -0.36 -15.40 -2.32
N ILE A 92 -1.43 -15.21 -1.54
CA ILE A 92 -2.51 -14.28 -1.88
C ILE A 92 -1.99 -12.83 -1.92
N ILE A 93 -1.19 -12.42 -0.92
CA ILE A 93 -0.60 -11.08 -0.88
C ILE A 93 0.34 -10.85 -2.07
N LEU A 94 1.13 -11.83 -2.47
CA LEU A 94 2.00 -11.73 -3.65
C LEU A 94 1.18 -11.52 -4.94
N ILE A 95 0.08 -12.27 -5.12
CA ILE A 95 -0.82 -12.11 -6.27
C ILE A 95 -1.53 -10.75 -6.21
N SER A 96 -2.01 -10.35 -5.04
CA SER A 96 -2.64 -9.04 -4.83
C SER A 96 -1.69 -7.88 -5.15
N ASN A 97 -0.45 -7.96 -4.66
CA ASN A 97 0.57 -6.96 -4.93
C ASN A 97 0.95 -6.92 -6.42
N ALA A 98 1.03 -8.07 -7.10
CA ALA A 98 1.29 -8.12 -8.53
C ALA A 98 0.13 -7.51 -9.34
N ALA A 99 -1.12 -7.80 -8.96
CA ALA A 99 -2.31 -7.20 -9.57
C ALA A 99 -2.38 -5.69 -9.30
N SER A 100 -2.10 -5.26 -8.07
CA SER A 100 -2.05 -3.85 -7.70
C SER A 100 -0.97 -3.09 -8.49
N LEU A 101 0.23 -3.67 -8.63
CA LEU A 101 1.30 -3.08 -9.43
C LEU A 101 0.89 -2.94 -10.90
N ALA A 102 0.33 -4.01 -11.49
CA ALA A 102 -0.12 -4.02 -12.87
C ALA A 102 -1.21 -2.95 -13.11
N GLY A 103 -2.23 -2.91 -12.25
CA GLY A 103 -3.32 -1.94 -12.34
C GLY A 103 -2.85 -0.49 -12.16
N VAL A 104 -1.96 -0.24 -11.19
CA VAL A 104 -1.40 1.09 -10.96
C VAL A 104 -0.50 1.51 -12.13
N ALA A 105 0.29 0.59 -12.72
CA ALA A 105 1.11 0.88 -13.90
C ALA A 105 0.26 1.30 -15.11
N LEU A 106 -0.89 0.65 -15.32
CA LEU A 106 -1.83 1.02 -16.39
C LEU A 106 -2.51 2.37 -16.14
N ILE A 107 -2.93 2.64 -14.91
CA ILE A 107 -3.45 3.98 -14.55
C ILE A 107 -2.40 5.06 -14.82
N GLY A 108 -1.12 4.77 -14.51
CA GLY A 108 -0.02 5.68 -14.86
C GLY A 108 0.12 5.88 -16.37
N ALA A 109 -0.01 4.79 -17.14
CA ALA A 109 0.04 4.84 -18.59
C ALA A 109 -1.11 5.68 -19.18
N GLU A 110 -2.34 5.58 -18.64
CA GLU A 110 -3.47 6.44 -19.02
C GLU A 110 -3.13 7.93 -18.86
N TYR A 111 -2.48 8.32 -17.74
CA TYR A 111 -2.12 9.72 -17.51
C TYR A 111 -1.12 10.27 -18.53
N ILE A 112 -0.11 9.46 -18.90
CA ILE A 112 0.95 9.93 -19.79
C ILE A 112 0.60 9.75 -21.27
N SER A 113 -0.29 8.81 -21.61
CA SER A 113 -0.68 8.50 -23.00
C SER A 113 -1.32 9.70 -23.71
N GLY A 114 -2.14 10.48 -22.99
CA GLY A 114 -2.74 11.70 -23.51
C GLY A 114 -1.74 12.79 -23.89
N ILE A 115 -0.54 12.78 -23.28
CA ILE A 115 0.55 13.70 -23.63
C ILE A 115 1.40 13.16 -24.77
N LEU A 116 1.73 11.85 -24.73
CA LEU A 116 2.60 11.22 -25.73
C LEU A 116 1.89 11.01 -27.06
N PHE A 117 0.58 10.79 -27.04
CA PHE A 117 -0.20 10.41 -28.21
C PHE A 117 -1.50 11.24 -28.37
N PRO A 118 -1.42 12.57 -28.41
CA PRO A 118 -2.61 13.44 -28.40
C PRO A 118 -3.48 13.28 -29.64
N ALA A 119 -2.94 12.77 -30.75
CA ALA A 119 -3.66 12.59 -32.01
C ALA A 119 -4.38 11.24 -32.12
N VAL A 120 -4.25 10.32 -31.13
CA VAL A 120 -4.85 8.99 -31.21
C VAL A 120 -6.24 9.01 -30.59
N THR A 121 -7.25 8.85 -31.44
CA THR A 121 -8.67 8.82 -31.06
C THR A 121 -9.24 7.39 -31.03
N ASP A 122 -8.56 6.44 -31.68
CA ASP A 122 -9.00 5.04 -31.66
C ASP A 122 -8.71 4.42 -30.28
N VAL A 123 -9.76 3.92 -29.63
CA VAL A 123 -9.73 3.34 -28.29
C VAL A 123 -8.84 2.10 -28.22
N GLN A 124 -8.87 1.24 -29.26
CA GLN A 124 -8.06 0.02 -29.27
C GLN A 124 -6.56 0.35 -29.41
N ALA A 125 -6.23 1.26 -30.33
CA ALA A 125 -4.86 1.73 -30.50
C ALA A 125 -4.32 2.42 -29.23
N LEU A 126 -5.17 3.16 -28.50
CA LEU A 126 -4.81 3.80 -27.23
C LEU A 126 -4.51 2.74 -26.15
N GLN A 127 -5.39 1.75 -25.98
CA GLN A 127 -5.18 0.66 -25.02
C GLN A 127 -3.88 -0.12 -25.26
N VAL A 128 -3.55 -0.42 -26.51
CA VAL A 128 -2.28 -1.09 -26.85
C VAL A 128 -1.08 -0.26 -26.43
N ARG A 129 -1.12 1.07 -26.61
CA ARG A 129 -0.05 1.99 -26.19
C ARG A 129 0.06 2.09 -24.67
N GLU A 130 -1.05 2.15 -23.97
CA GLU A 130 -1.08 2.16 -22.49
C GLU A 130 -0.50 0.88 -21.92
N ILE A 131 -0.84 -0.28 -22.50
CA ILE A 131 -0.22 -1.56 -22.13
C ILE A 131 1.29 -1.51 -22.41
N ALA A 132 1.73 -0.99 -23.53
CA ALA A 132 3.16 -0.87 -23.86
C ALA A 132 3.91 0.03 -22.85
N ILE A 133 3.33 1.18 -22.43
CA ILE A 133 3.91 2.07 -21.43
C ILE A 133 3.97 1.36 -20.07
N ALA A 134 2.92 0.66 -19.66
CA ALA A 134 2.89 -0.07 -18.40
C ALA A 134 3.94 -1.19 -18.36
N LEU A 135 4.07 -1.96 -19.44
CA LEU A 135 5.10 -2.99 -19.61
C LEU A 135 6.51 -2.37 -19.56
N PHE A 136 6.73 -1.29 -20.30
CA PHE A 136 8.00 -0.57 -20.26
C PHE A 136 8.35 -0.10 -18.85
N SER A 137 7.39 0.43 -18.11
CA SER A 137 7.59 0.86 -16.73
C SER A 137 8.01 -0.30 -15.82
N ILE A 138 7.36 -1.47 -15.93
CA ILE A 138 7.74 -2.66 -15.15
C ILE A 138 9.14 -3.15 -15.53
N ILE A 139 9.45 -3.24 -16.82
CA ILE A 139 10.75 -3.70 -17.32
C ILE A 139 11.86 -2.73 -16.88
N LEU A 140 11.64 -1.43 -16.98
CA LEU A 140 12.58 -0.39 -16.54
C LEU A 140 12.93 -0.57 -15.06
N PHE A 141 11.93 -0.69 -14.19
CA PHE A 141 12.18 -0.84 -12.74
C PHE A 141 12.63 -2.24 -12.35
N TYR A 142 12.30 -3.26 -13.12
CA TYR A 142 12.96 -4.56 -13.03
C TYR A 142 14.47 -4.41 -13.27
N GLY A 143 14.87 -3.70 -14.34
CA GLY A 143 16.25 -3.40 -14.64
C GLY A 143 16.96 -2.62 -13.52
N VAL A 144 16.31 -1.57 -12.99
CA VAL A 144 16.84 -0.78 -11.85
C VAL A 144 17.07 -1.68 -10.62
N ASN A 145 16.15 -2.61 -10.34
CA ASN A 145 16.29 -3.53 -9.21
C ASN A 145 17.38 -4.58 -9.41
N LEU A 146 17.71 -4.94 -10.64
CA LEU A 146 18.87 -5.80 -10.96
C LEU A 146 20.21 -5.15 -10.63
N LEU A 147 20.29 -3.81 -10.61
CA LEU A 147 21.50 -3.05 -10.26
C LEU A 147 21.82 -3.08 -8.76
N GLY A 148 20.91 -3.62 -7.94
CA GLY A 148 21.12 -3.81 -6.51
C GLY A 148 20.31 -2.89 -5.61
N LEU A 149 20.37 -3.17 -4.31
CA LEU A 149 19.55 -2.51 -3.29
C LEU A 149 19.76 -0.99 -3.25
N ARG A 150 20.99 -0.53 -3.34
CA ARG A 150 21.33 0.90 -3.23
C ARG A 150 20.79 1.73 -4.38
N MET A 151 20.92 1.24 -5.62
CA MET A 151 20.39 1.93 -6.80
C MET A 151 18.87 1.98 -6.71
N SER A 152 18.22 0.86 -6.40
CA SER A 152 16.77 0.80 -6.21
C SER A 152 16.28 1.76 -5.13
N ALA A 153 16.99 1.84 -3.99
CA ALA A 153 16.64 2.74 -2.89
C ALA A 153 16.84 4.23 -3.25
N ARG A 154 17.93 4.57 -3.94
CA ARG A 154 18.15 5.95 -4.42
C ARG A 154 17.07 6.40 -5.40
N THR A 155 16.75 5.54 -6.36
CA THR A 155 15.66 5.79 -7.31
C THR A 155 14.33 5.93 -6.58
N GLN A 156 14.08 5.06 -5.58
CA GLN A 156 12.90 5.15 -4.73
C GLN A 156 12.81 6.48 -3.99
N ASN A 157 13.91 6.95 -3.41
CA ASN A 157 13.95 8.21 -2.68
C ASN A 157 13.57 9.39 -3.56
N VAL A 158 14.16 9.48 -4.78
CA VAL A 158 13.85 10.55 -5.74
C VAL A 158 12.38 10.52 -6.13
N LEU A 159 11.86 9.36 -6.53
CA LEU A 159 10.46 9.23 -6.95
C LEU A 159 9.48 9.52 -5.79
N THR A 160 9.85 9.14 -4.55
CA THR A 160 9.00 9.41 -3.39
C THR A 160 8.99 10.89 -3.03
N VAL A 161 10.12 11.59 -3.15
CA VAL A 161 10.17 13.04 -2.98
C VAL A 161 9.29 13.74 -4.02
N ILE A 162 9.36 13.34 -5.30
CA ILE A 162 8.48 13.86 -6.35
C ILE A 162 7.00 13.64 -6.00
N LYS A 163 6.66 12.45 -5.49
CA LYS A 163 5.30 12.11 -5.05
C LYS A 163 4.81 13.01 -3.90
N ILE A 164 5.67 13.26 -2.90
CA ILE A 164 5.36 14.17 -1.80
C ILE A 164 5.16 15.59 -2.33
N LEU A 165 6.05 16.07 -3.21
CA LEU A 165 5.93 17.39 -3.83
C LEU A 165 4.66 17.53 -4.66
N LEU A 166 4.21 16.48 -5.36
CA LEU A 166 2.93 16.46 -6.05
C LEU A 166 1.77 16.73 -5.10
N ILE A 167 1.73 16.03 -3.94
CA ILE A 167 0.65 16.23 -2.97
C ILE A 167 0.71 17.64 -2.37
N VAL A 168 1.90 18.13 -2.03
CA VAL A 168 2.09 19.50 -1.54
C VAL A 168 1.62 20.51 -2.58
N LEU A 169 1.92 20.29 -3.86
CA LEU A 169 1.48 21.14 -4.97
C LEU A 169 -0.05 21.18 -5.06
N LEU A 170 -0.74 20.03 -4.89
CA LEU A 170 -2.21 19.98 -4.90
C LEU A 170 -2.85 20.60 -3.64
N ILE A 171 -2.08 20.89 -2.60
CA ILE A 171 -2.52 21.62 -1.41
C ILE A 171 -2.41 23.16 -1.65
N THR A 172 -1.53 23.61 -2.54
CA THR A 172 -1.26 25.04 -2.76
C THR A 172 -2.47 25.88 -3.14
N PRO A 173 -3.56 25.39 -3.83
CA PRO A 173 -4.76 26.17 -4.09
C PRO A 173 -5.39 26.78 -2.84
N LEU A 174 -5.20 26.15 -1.66
CA LEU A 174 -5.66 26.72 -0.39
C LEU A 174 -5.13 28.15 -0.12
N PHE A 175 -3.95 28.47 -0.62
CA PHE A 175 -3.28 29.75 -0.35
C PHE A 175 -3.59 30.82 -1.39
N PHE A 176 -4.06 30.41 -2.58
CA PHE A 176 -4.32 31.28 -3.73
C PHE A 176 -5.80 31.42 -4.06
N ALA A 177 -6.63 30.45 -3.67
CA ALA A 177 -8.06 30.56 -3.79
C ALA A 177 -8.53 31.71 -2.86
N GLY A 178 -8.65 32.92 -3.38
CA GLY A 178 -9.37 33.99 -2.72
C GLY A 178 -10.72 33.45 -2.26
N ARG A 179 -11.39 34.08 -1.30
CA ARG A 179 -12.64 33.65 -0.62
C ARG A 179 -13.74 32.99 -1.50
N ALA A 180 -13.35 32.24 -2.51
CA ALA A 180 -14.22 31.46 -3.38
C ALA A 180 -14.80 30.29 -2.55
N GLY A 181 -16.04 30.49 -2.12
CA GLY A 181 -16.90 29.48 -1.56
C GLY A 181 -16.67 29.17 -0.08
N THR A 182 -17.40 29.81 0.79
CA THR A 182 -17.69 29.42 2.18
C THR A 182 -18.49 28.10 2.24
N HIS A 183 -18.07 27.09 1.47
CA HIS A 183 -18.74 25.78 1.43
C HIS A 183 -18.38 24.86 2.61
N VAL A 184 -17.71 25.40 3.64
CA VAL A 184 -17.03 24.60 4.66
C VAL A 184 -17.95 23.88 5.62
N LEU A 185 -19.18 24.31 5.78
CA LEU A 185 -20.09 23.70 6.75
C LEU A 185 -21.54 23.68 6.22
N GLN A 186 -21.83 22.94 5.16
CA GLN A 186 -23.21 22.55 4.92
C GLN A 186 -23.59 21.47 5.95
N GLN A 187 -24.23 21.92 7.03
CA GLN A 187 -24.97 21.02 7.92
C GLN A 187 -26.23 20.60 7.19
N THR A 188 -26.20 19.45 6.58
CA THR A 188 -27.40 18.72 6.19
C THR A 188 -28.14 18.31 7.46
N ALA A 189 -29.49 18.27 7.41
CA ALA A 189 -30.29 17.80 8.53
C ALA A 189 -29.77 16.44 9.00
N PHE A 190 -29.68 16.25 10.33
CA PHE A 190 -29.15 15.04 10.93
C PHE A 190 -29.95 13.81 10.46
N PRO A 191 -29.38 12.91 9.65
CA PRO A 191 -30.13 11.78 9.05
C PRO A 191 -30.33 10.61 10.00
N GLY A 192 -30.03 10.79 11.29
CA GLY A 192 -30.13 9.78 12.34
C GLY A 192 -28.85 8.96 12.56
N TRP A 193 -28.68 8.42 13.76
CA TRP A 193 -27.48 7.69 14.21
C TRP A 193 -27.10 6.48 13.35
N ILE A 194 -28.10 5.75 12.82
CA ILE A 194 -27.88 4.58 11.98
C ILE A 194 -27.20 4.99 10.67
N SER A 195 -27.63 6.09 10.07
CA SER A 195 -27.04 6.62 8.83
C SER A 195 -25.60 7.09 9.06
N TYR A 196 -25.35 7.76 10.18
CA TYR A 196 -24.00 8.17 10.58
C TYR A 196 -23.06 6.98 10.76
N LEU A 197 -23.52 5.94 11.47
CA LEU A 197 -22.71 4.74 11.72
C LEU A 197 -22.42 3.98 10.42
N LYS A 198 -23.41 3.82 9.54
CA LYS A 198 -23.24 3.20 8.21
C LYS A 198 -22.25 4.01 7.35
N GLY A 199 -22.43 5.34 7.30
CA GLY A 199 -21.54 6.23 6.55
C GLY A 199 -20.10 6.19 7.06
N PHE A 200 -19.92 6.21 8.39
CA PHE A 200 -18.61 6.07 9.01
C PHE A 200 -17.96 4.72 8.67
N GLY A 201 -18.69 3.62 8.79
CA GLY A 201 -18.19 2.27 8.49
C GLY A 201 -17.72 2.15 7.03
N ALA A 202 -18.57 2.57 6.07
CA ALA A 202 -18.23 2.55 4.66
C ALA A 202 -17.03 3.47 4.34
N GLY A 203 -16.99 4.66 4.93
CA GLY A 203 -15.85 5.57 4.80
C GLY A 203 -14.57 5.00 5.41
N LEU A 204 -14.65 4.38 6.59
CA LEU A 204 -13.50 3.79 7.27
C LEU A 204 -12.89 2.62 6.49
N ILE A 205 -13.70 1.81 5.79
CA ILE A 205 -13.21 0.76 4.87
C ILE A 205 -12.28 1.38 3.82
N ALA A 206 -12.76 2.41 3.12
CA ALA A 206 -12.01 3.07 2.06
C ALA A 206 -10.74 3.77 2.60
N VAL A 207 -10.84 4.43 3.75
CA VAL A 207 -9.72 5.13 4.39
C VAL A 207 -8.68 4.15 4.93
N SER A 208 -9.09 3.04 5.55
CA SER A 208 -8.18 2.00 6.05
C SER A 208 -7.32 1.40 4.92
N PHE A 209 -7.93 1.16 3.75
CA PHE A 209 -7.19 0.75 2.56
C PHE A 209 -6.17 1.80 2.11
N THR A 210 -6.53 3.09 2.16
CA THR A 210 -5.67 4.20 1.71
C THR A 210 -4.48 4.44 2.64
N TYR A 211 -4.61 4.14 3.93
CA TYR A 211 -3.51 4.20 4.91
C TYR A 211 -2.70 2.89 4.99
N GLY A 212 -3.10 1.82 4.31
CA GLY A 212 -2.40 0.53 4.32
C GLY A 212 -1.08 0.56 3.57
N GLY A 213 -0.23 -0.47 3.77
CA GLY A 213 1.04 -0.66 3.05
C GLY A 213 2.30 -0.58 3.93
N TYR A 214 2.31 0.24 4.97
CA TYR A 214 3.47 0.45 5.85
C TYR A 214 3.98 -0.83 6.53
N GLN A 215 3.14 -1.82 6.77
CA GLN A 215 3.52 -3.12 7.31
C GLN A 215 4.53 -3.87 6.43
N GLN A 216 4.52 -3.63 5.12
CA GLN A 216 5.47 -4.26 4.20
C GLN A 216 6.91 -3.77 4.39
N THR A 217 7.13 -2.67 5.11
CA THR A 217 8.48 -2.15 5.42
C THR A 217 9.30 -3.17 6.22
N ILE A 218 8.66 -4.01 7.04
CA ILE A 218 9.37 -5.05 7.79
C ILE A 218 9.98 -6.14 6.90
N ASN A 219 9.60 -6.21 5.61
CA ASN A 219 10.22 -7.13 4.64
C ASN A 219 11.71 -6.82 4.41
N PHE A 220 12.13 -5.60 4.69
CA PHE A 220 13.51 -5.15 4.56
C PHE A 220 14.34 -5.34 5.83
N GLY A 221 13.82 -6.03 6.86
CA GLY A 221 14.42 -6.09 8.19
C GLY A 221 15.93 -6.38 8.22
N SER A 222 16.42 -7.35 7.43
CA SER A 222 17.85 -7.67 7.36
C SER A 222 18.68 -6.69 6.53
N ASP A 223 18.02 -5.89 5.69
CA ASP A 223 18.69 -4.92 4.80
C ASP A 223 18.83 -3.54 5.47
N ILE A 224 18.25 -3.35 6.65
CA ILE A 224 18.24 -2.08 7.38
C ILE A 224 19.41 -2.01 8.35
N GLU A 225 20.07 -0.86 8.40
CA GLU A 225 21.10 -0.55 9.38
C GLU A 225 20.46 -0.37 10.75
N LYS A 226 21.01 -0.98 11.81
CA LYS A 226 20.49 -0.89 13.20
C LYS A 226 18.97 -1.05 13.25
N PRO A 227 18.42 -2.22 12.78
CA PRO A 227 16.99 -2.37 12.51
C PRO A 227 16.12 -2.12 13.73
N GLY A 228 16.56 -2.49 14.94
CA GLY A 228 15.83 -2.25 16.19
C GLY A 228 15.54 -0.77 16.49
N ARG A 229 16.31 0.15 15.90
CA ARG A 229 16.15 1.60 16.03
C ARG A 229 15.56 2.23 14.77
N ASN A 230 16.03 1.82 13.59
CA ASN A 230 15.70 2.48 12.35
C ASN A 230 14.33 2.08 11.78
N ILE A 231 13.90 0.80 11.98
CA ILE A 231 12.55 0.38 11.59
C ILE A 231 11.47 1.20 12.30
N PRO A 232 11.48 1.29 13.67
CA PRO A 232 10.48 2.08 14.38
C PRO A 232 10.47 3.55 13.98
N ARG A 233 11.65 4.15 13.82
CA ARG A 233 11.76 5.56 13.42
C ARG A 233 11.20 5.80 12.03
N ALA A 234 11.57 4.96 11.06
CA ALA A 234 11.12 5.09 9.70
C ALA A 234 9.60 4.92 9.58
N ILE A 235 9.03 3.91 10.24
CA ILE A 235 7.59 3.66 10.22
C ILE A 235 6.85 4.82 10.89
N PHE A 236 7.32 5.30 12.05
CA PHE A 236 6.69 6.43 12.74
C PHE A 236 6.76 7.71 11.91
N MET A 237 7.95 8.07 11.40
CA MET A 237 8.12 9.27 10.57
C MET A 237 7.30 9.19 9.29
N GLY A 238 7.31 8.03 8.62
CA GLY A 238 6.55 7.83 7.39
C GLY A 238 5.04 8.00 7.60
N ILE A 239 4.47 7.34 8.62
CA ILE A 239 3.04 7.45 8.93
C ILE A 239 2.66 8.86 9.38
N PHE A 240 3.52 9.54 10.12
CA PHE A 240 3.28 10.92 10.55
C PHE A 240 3.22 11.88 9.35
N ILE A 241 4.16 11.77 8.41
CA ILE A 241 4.16 12.52 7.15
C ILE A 241 2.86 12.24 6.38
N ILE A 242 2.45 10.98 6.27
CA ILE A 242 1.26 10.57 5.54
C ILE A 242 -0.01 11.15 6.16
N ILE A 243 -0.16 11.08 7.48
CA ILE A 243 -1.33 11.64 8.18
C ILE A 243 -1.44 13.15 7.90
N ILE A 244 -0.33 13.88 8.03
CA ILE A 244 -0.33 15.33 7.73
C ILE A 244 -0.71 15.59 6.28
N LEU A 245 -0.09 14.91 5.33
CA LEU A 245 -0.38 15.09 3.90
C LEU A 245 -1.83 14.75 3.57
N TYR A 246 -2.36 13.65 4.10
CA TYR A 246 -3.72 13.20 3.80
C TYR A 246 -4.78 14.11 4.41
N LEU A 247 -4.59 14.58 5.64
CA LEU A 247 -5.51 15.53 6.25
C LEU A 247 -5.46 16.88 5.53
N SER A 248 -4.26 17.35 5.17
CA SER A 248 -4.08 18.63 4.47
C SER A 248 -4.69 18.62 3.06
N ILE A 249 -4.47 17.55 2.28
CA ILE A 249 -5.03 17.48 0.93
C ILE A 249 -6.54 17.29 0.95
N ASN A 250 -7.09 16.50 1.89
CA ASN A 250 -8.54 16.38 2.05
C ASN A 250 -9.18 17.70 2.47
N TYR A 251 -8.51 18.50 3.31
CA TYR A 251 -8.94 19.85 3.63
C TYR A 251 -8.93 20.75 2.38
N ALA A 252 -7.88 20.64 1.54
CA ALA A 252 -7.81 21.36 0.28
C ALA A 252 -8.96 20.98 -0.67
N TYR A 253 -9.26 19.69 -0.82
CA TYR A 253 -10.38 19.21 -1.63
C TYR A 253 -11.72 19.81 -1.19
N LEU A 254 -12.01 19.79 0.11
CA LEU A 254 -13.25 20.32 0.63
C LEU A 254 -13.35 21.85 0.53
N ARG A 255 -12.25 22.58 0.69
CA ARG A 255 -12.22 24.04 0.59
C ARG A 255 -12.36 24.53 -0.84
N VAL A 256 -11.76 23.84 -1.81
CA VAL A 256 -11.72 24.25 -3.21
C VAL A 256 -12.91 23.70 -4.00
N ILE A 257 -13.26 22.43 -3.78
CA ILE A 257 -14.32 21.73 -4.54
C ILE A 257 -15.65 21.78 -3.78
N GLY A 258 -15.64 21.59 -2.47
CA GLY A 258 -16.83 21.38 -1.63
C GLY A 258 -17.27 19.92 -1.56
N LEU A 259 -18.05 19.55 -0.51
CA LEU A 259 -18.43 18.15 -0.27
C LEU A 259 -19.37 17.60 -1.36
N ASP A 260 -20.41 18.33 -1.73
CA ASP A 260 -21.42 17.84 -2.68
C ASP A 260 -20.86 17.69 -4.11
N PRO A 261 -20.12 18.67 -4.66
CA PRO A 261 -19.45 18.45 -5.94
C PRO A 261 -18.41 17.33 -5.86
N LEU A 262 -17.71 17.18 -4.74
CA LEU A 262 -16.69 16.13 -4.55
C LEU A 262 -17.27 14.71 -4.73
N ARG A 263 -18.51 14.47 -4.31
CA ARG A 263 -19.22 13.17 -4.46
C ARG A 263 -19.25 12.68 -5.91
N ASN A 264 -19.31 13.58 -6.88
CA ASN A 264 -19.44 13.26 -8.30
C ASN A 264 -18.20 13.61 -9.14
N THR A 265 -17.15 14.12 -8.50
CA THR A 265 -15.94 14.56 -9.20
C THR A 265 -15.20 13.38 -9.81
N LYS A 266 -14.99 13.41 -11.10
CA LYS A 266 -14.08 12.51 -11.80
C LYS A 266 -12.71 13.18 -11.88
N GLY A 267 -11.66 12.51 -11.37
CA GLY A 267 -10.30 13.04 -11.43
C GLY A 267 -10.05 14.25 -10.53
N ILE A 268 -10.23 14.12 -9.20
CA ILE A 268 -10.03 15.20 -8.20
C ILE A 268 -8.73 15.96 -8.44
N ALA A 269 -7.63 15.24 -8.71
CA ALA A 269 -6.32 15.84 -8.91
C ALA A 269 -6.31 16.80 -10.11
N SER A 270 -7.01 16.46 -11.19
CA SER A 270 -7.12 17.33 -12.38
C SER A 270 -7.89 18.61 -12.07
N VAL A 271 -8.99 18.50 -11.30
CA VAL A 271 -9.76 19.68 -10.87
C VAL A 271 -8.91 20.60 -9.99
N MET A 272 -8.19 20.05 -9.03
CA MET A 272 -7.28 20.81 -8.16
C MET A 272 -6.14 21.47 -8.95
N ALA A 273 -5.56 20.76 -9.90
CA ALA A 273 -4.46 21.29 -10.72
C ALA A 273 -4.92 22.42 -11.65
N ALA A 274 -6.15 22.36 -12.18
CA ALA A 274 -6.71 23.43 -12.99
C ALA A 274 -6.79 24.76 -12.23
N HIS A 275 -7.03 24.70 -10.91
CA HIS A 275 -7.03 25.89 -10.05
C HIS A 275 -5.63 26.49 -9.82
N VAL A 276 -4.55 25.72 -10.02
CA VAL A 276 -3.16 26.19 -9.83
C VAL A 276 -2.54 26.66 -11.13
N PHE A 277 -2.70 25.85 -12.19
CA PHE A 277 -1.92 25.98 -13.42
C PHE A 277 -2.73 26.42 -14.63
N GLY A 278 -4.04 26.65 -14.48
CA GLY A 278 -4.91 26.97 -15.61
C GLY A 278 -4.84 25.90 -16.71
N ASP A 279 -4.74 26.31 -17.97
CA ASP A 279 -4.77 25.39 -19.12
C ASP A 279 -3.55 24.44 -19.22
N ALA A 280 -2.40 24.82 -18.62
CA ALA A 280 -1.22 23.94 -18.57
C ALA A 280 -1.31 22.84 -17.50
N ALA A 281 -2.29 22.92 -16.59
CA ALA A 281 -2.47 22.05 -15.44
C ALA A 281 -2.50 20.56 -15.79
N GLY A 282 -3.26 20.22 -16.82
CA GLY A 282 -3.47 18.83 -17.21
C GLY A 282 -2.18 18.12 -17.58
N ARG A 283 -1.31 18.75 -18.34
CA ARG A 283 -0.03 18.15 -18.77
C ARG A 283 0.96 17.97 -17.61
N ILE A 284 1.14 19.02 -16.80
CA ILE A 284 2.06 18.98 -15.65
C ILE A 284 1.61 17.88 -14.66
N LEU A 285 0.31 17.88 -14.33
CA LEU A 285 -0.26 16.90 -13.42
C LEU A 285 -0.10 15.47 -13.93
N SER A 286 -0.39 15.23 -15.22
CA SER A 286 -0.27 13.89 -15.81
C SER A 286 1.14 13.34 -15.71
N VAL A 287 2.16 14.16 -15.96
CA VAL A 287 3.57 13.76 -15.77
C VAL A 287 3.87 13.45 -14.31
N LEU A 288 3.45 14.29 -13.37
CA LEU A 288 3.70 14.09 -11.94
C LEU A 288 2.96 12.87 -11.39
N LEU A 289 1.72 12.61 -11.85
CA LEU A 289 0.96 11.41 -11.50
C LEU A 289 1.63 10.15 -12.05
N PHE A 290 2.11 10.18 -13.29
CA PHE A 290 2.89 9.09 -13.86
C PHE A 290 4.15 8.79 -13.03
N LEU A 291 4.94 9.81 -12.71
CA LEU A 291 6.14 9.66 -11.85
C LEU A 291 5.78 9.12 -10.45
N SER A 292 4.64 9.53 -9.90
CA SER A 292 4.12 9.00 -8.63
C SER A 292 3.81 7.50 -8.71
N VAL A 293 3.25 7.05 -9.84
CA VAL A 293 2.99 5.63 -10.11
C VAL A 293 4.29 4.83 -10.18
N LEU A 294 5.32 5.37 -10.84
CA LEU A 294 6.63 4.70 -10.97
C LEU A 294 7.28 4.43 -9.61
N ALA A 295 7.08 5.31 -8.61
CA ALA A 295 7.52 5.06 -7.24
C ALA A 295 6.87 3.82 -6.62
N TYR A 296 5.58 3.59 -6.90
CA TYR A 296 4.85 2.42 -6.40
C TYR A 296 5.29 1.14 -7.11
N VAL A 297 5.50 1.19 -8.43
CA VAL A 297 6.05 0.06 -9.20
C VAL A 297 7.41 -0.37 -8.63
N ASN A 298 8.32 0.58 -8.42
CA ASN A 298 9.65 0.29 -7.90
C ASN A 298 9.61 -0.34 -6.50
N VAL A 299 8.83 0.23 -5.57
CA VAL A 299 8.81 -0.27 -4.18
C VAL A 299 8.22 -1.66 -4.06
N LEU A 300 7.24 -2.03 -4.89
CA LEU A 300 6.69 -3.39 -4.89
C LEU A 300 7.68 -4.40 -5.50
N LEU A 301 8.42 -4.04 -6.55
CA LEU A 301 9.51 -4.85 -7.10
C LEU A 301 10.67 -5.00 -6.09
N MET A 302 10.90 -4.03 -5.22
CA MET A 302 11.85 -4.16 -4.11
C MET A 302 11.35 -5.09 -3.00
N SER A 303 10.08 -4.99 -2.59
CA SER A 303 9.54 -5.64 -1.39
C SER A 303 9.21 -7.12 -1.60
N ASN A 304 8.46 -7.46 -2.66
CA ASN A 304 7.87 -8.79 -2.83
C ASN A 304 8.89 -9.94 -3.05
N PRO A 305 10.02 -9.74 -3.76
CA PRO A 305 11.06 -10.77 -3.86
C PRO A 305 11.62 -11.21 -2.51
N ARG A 306 11.60 -10.34 -1.50
CA ARG A 306 12.05 -10.64 -0.12
C ARG A 306 11.10 -11.58 0.60
N VAL A 307 9.80 -11.47 0.33
CA VAL A 307 8.77 -12.39 0.83
C VAL A 307 8.98 -13.76 0.21
N MET A 308 9.15 -13.84 -1.12
CA MET A 308 9.42 -15.10 -1.83
C MET A 308 10.71 -15.76 -1.35
N TYR A 309 11.76 -14.97 -1.13
CA TYR A 309 13.02 -15.47 -0.53
C TYR A 309 12.77 -16.10 0.84
N ALA A 310 12.05 -15.42 1.73
CA ALA A 310 11.78 -15.93 3.08
C ALA A 310 10.95 -17.22 3.06
N MET A 311 9.96 -17.30 2.17
CA MET A 311 9.17 -18.51 1.95
C MET A 311 10.03 -19.68 1.44
N ALA A 312 10.97 -19.41 0.54
CA ALA A 312 11.89 -20.43 0.04
C ALA A 312 12.94 -20.85 1.08
N ALA A 313 13.43 -19.93 1.89
CA ALA A 313 14.33 -20.22 2.99
C ALA A 313 13.69 -21.13 4.06
N ASP A 314 12.36 -21.04 4.23
CA ASP A 314 11.60 -21.95 5.12
C ASP A 314 11.12 -23.24 4.41
N GLY A 315 11.53 -23.46 3.16
CA GLY A 315 11.21 -24.67 2.40
C GLY A 315 9.76 -24.77 1.91
N VAL A 316 8.95 -23.69 2.03
CA VAL A 316 7.55 -23.66 1.54
C VAL A 316 7.45 -23.25 0.07
N LEU A 317 8.51 -22.64 -0.48
CA LEU A 317 8.71 -22.45 -1.93
C LEU A 317 9.96 -23.20 -2.40
N PRO A 318 10.14 -23.43 -3.72
CA PRO A 318 11.35 -24.04 -4.25
C PRO A 318 12.62 -23.27 -3.88
N ALA A 319 13.70 -23.97 -3.55
CA ALA A 319 14.95 -23.41 -3.03
C ALA A 319 15.63 -22.40 -3.98
N PHE A 320 15.36 -22.47 -5.29
CA PHE A 320 15.93 -21.52 -6.25
C PHE A 320 15.47 -20.08 -6.04
N PHE A 321 14.30 -19.86 -5.39
CA PHE A 321 13.84 -18.51 -5.00
C PHE A 321 14.68 -17.89 -3.87
N ALA A 322 15.44 -18.69 -3.11
CA ALA A 322 16.34 -18.22 -2.07
C ALA A 322 17.76 -17.89 -2.59
N LYS A 323 18.03 -18.06 -3.89
CA LYS A 323 19.33 -17.75 -4.48
C LYS A 323 19.55 -16.24 -4.58
N ARG A 324 20.72 -15.79 -4.14
CA ARG A 324 21.20 -14.41 -4.30
C ARG A 324 22.29 -14.36 -5.35
N ASN A 325 22.31 -13.29 -6.13
CA ASN A 325 23.45 -13.02 -7.02
C ASN A 325 24.69 -12.74 -6.18
N ALA A 326 25.83 -13.41 -6.49
CA ALA A 326 27.05 -13.30 -5.72
C ALA A 326 27.68 -11.90 -5.77
N GLY A 327 27.50 -11.15 -6.89
CA GLY A 327 28.08 -9.82 -7.07
C GLY A 327 27.22 -8.70 -6.49
N THR A 328 25.91 -8.72 -6.75
CA THR A 328 24.99 -7.62 -6.39
C THR A 328 24.13 -7.91 -5.16
N GLY A 329 24.08 -9.15 -4.68
CA GLY A 329 23.18 -9.60 -3.61
C GLY A 329 21.69 -9.64 -3.99
N VAL A 330 21.36 -9.39 -5.26
CA VAL A 330 19.98 -9.32 -5.77
C VAL A 330 19.35 -10.70 -5.80
N LEU A 331 18.07 -10.77 -5.45
CA LEU A 331 17.21 -11.96 -5.51
C LEU A 331 16.66 -12.14 -6.93
N VAL A 332 17.53 -12.43 -7.90
CA VAL A 332 17.19 -12.37 -9.33
C VAL A 332 15.99 -13.24 -9.66
N THR A 333 15.97 -14.52 -9.22
CA THR A 333 14.90 -15.45 -9.52
C THR A 333 13.55 -14.98 -8.96
N SER A 334 13.53 -14.53 -7.70
CA SER A 334 12.32 -14.02 -7.05
C SER A 334 11.84 -12.72 -7.70
N LEU A 335 12.75 -11.82 -8.06
CA LEU A 335 12.44 -10.57 -8.75
C LEU A 335 11.88 -10.84 -10.15
N THR A 336 12.50 -11.74 -10.92
CA THR A 336 12.01 -12.12 -12.26
C THR A 336 10.63 -12.77 -12.20
N ALA A 337 10.43 -13.70 -11.27
CA ALA A 337 9.13 -14.36 -11.12
C ALA A 337 8.02 -13.38 -10.72
N PHE A 338 8.30 -12.43 -9.80
CA PHE A 338 7.32 -11.42 -9.42
C PHE A 338 7.03 -10.44 -10.57
N ALA A 339 8.07 -9.97 -11.28
CA ALA A 339 7.90 -9.11 -12.46
C ALA A 339 7.12 -9.81 -13.58
N ALA A 340 7.40 -11.10 -13.84
CA ALA A 340 6.66 -11.91 -14.81
C ALA A 340 5.18 -12.06 -14.41
N ALA A 341 4.88 -12.27 -13.11
CA ALA A 341 3.51 -12.29 -12.63
C ALA A 341 2.79 -10.95 -12.88
N CYS A 342 3.45 -9.82 -12.64
CA CYS A 342 2.90 -8.49 -12.93
C CYS A 342 2.60 -8.32 -14.42
N VAL A 343 3.53 -8.71 -15.29
CA VAL A 343 3.35 -8.67 -16.76
C VAL A 343 2.19 -9.54 -17.21
N LEU A 344 2.09 -10.77 -16.72
CA LEU A 344 0.98 -11.67 -17.08
C LEU A 344 -0.38 -11.10 -16.67
N ILE A 345 -0.48 -10.51 -15.49
CA ILE A 345 -1.73 -9.94 -14.97
C ILE A 345 -2.19 -8.75 -15.83
N ILE A 346 -1.29 -7.97 -16.44
CA ILE A 346 -1.67 -6.87 -17.35
C ILE A 346 -2.59 -7.37 -18.46
N PHE A 347 -2.34 -8.56 -19.01
CA PHE A 347 -3.16 -9.13 -20.09
C PHE A 347 -4.48 -9.72 -19.59
N TRP A 348 -4.64 -9.94 -18.28
CA TRP A 348 -5.85 -10.50 -17.66
C TRP A 348 -6.67 -9.46 -16.90
N MET A 349 -6.61 -8.20 -17.29
CA MET A 349 -7.23 -7.04 -16.63
C MET A 349 -8.73 -7.15 -16.36
N LYS A 350 -9.50 -7.87 -17.17
CA LYS A 350 -10.94 -8.09 -16.90
C LYS A 350 -11.23 -8.80 -15.56
N ALA A 351 -10.20 -9.46 -14.98
CA ALA A 351 -10.27 -10.08 -13.65
C ALA A 351 -9.78 -9.16 -12.52
N PHE A 352 -9.19 -8.01 -12.83
CA PHE A 352 -8.52 -7.13 -11.87
C PHE A 352 -9.46 -6.68 -10.73
N ASP A 353 -10.62 -6.14 -11.05
CA ASP A 353 -11.58 -5.66 -10.05
C ASP A 353 -12.08 -6.79 -9.13
N LYS A 354 -12.24 -8.00 -9.69
CA LYS A 354 -12.61 -9.19 -8.91
C LYS A 354 -11.47 -9.63 -7.98
N ILE A 355 -10.23 -9.65 -8.50
CA ILE A 355 -9.04 -9.97 -7.69
C ILE A 355 -8.88 -8.95 -6.57
N LEU A 356 -9.00 -7.66 -6.87
CA LEU A 356 -8.87 -6.59 -5.88
C LEU A 356 -9.94 -6.70 -4.78
N SER A 357 -11.17 -6.98 -5.14
CA SER A 357 -12.30 -7.04 -4.19
C SER A 357 -12.11 -8.11 -3.11
N PHE A 358 -11.76 -9.35 -3.47
CA PHE A 358 -11.54 -10.39 -2.46
C PHE A 358 -10.22 -10.23 -1.71
N THR A 359 -9.20 -9.62 -2.34
CA THR A 359 -7.91 -9.39 -1.67
C THR A 359 -8.01 -8.33 -0.59
N ILE A 360 -8.85 -7.31 -0.74
CA ILE A 360 -9.11 -6.31 0.32
C ILE A 360 -9.63 -6.99 1.59
N PHE A 361 -10.59 -7.90 1.47
CA PHE A 361 -11.11 -8.66 2.62
C PHE A 361 -10.01 -9.46 3.32
N LEU A 362 -9.21 -10.22 2.54
CA LEU A 362 -8.10 -11.01 3.08
C LEU A 362 -6.96 -10.15 3.64
N ASP A 363 -6.73 -8.97 3.07
CA ASP A 363 -5.74 -8.04 3.60
C ASP A 363 -6.15 -7.50 4.97
N CYS A 364 -7.43 -7.16 5.16
CA CYS A 364 -7.97 -6.76 6.47
C CYS A 364 -7.80 -7.88 7.51
N PHE A 365 -8.15 -9.10 7.14
CA PHE A 365 -7.94 -10.27 8.01
C PHE A 365 -6.46 -10.50 8.29
N GLY A 366 -5.61 -10.41 7.26
CA GLY A 366 -4.16 -10.54 7.37
C GLY A 366 -3.53 -9.47 8.27
N MET A 367 -3.99 -8.22 8.18
CA MET A 367 -3.54 -7.12 9.03
C MET A 367 -3.88 -7.37 10.51
N ALA A 368 -5.12 -7.76 10.81
CA ALA A 368 -5.54 -8.09 12.17
C ALA A 368 -4.75 -9.29 12.72
N ALA A 369 -4.66 -10.39 11.94
CA ALA A 369 -3.97 -11.59 12.35
C ALA A 369 -2.46 -11.37 12.55
N SER A 370 -1.79 -10.67 11.63
CA SER A 370 -0.34 -10.40 11.77
C SER A 370 -0.05 -9.48 12.96
N ALA A 371 -0.88 -8.46 13.22
CA ALA A 371 -0.74 -7.61 14.40
C ALA A 371 -0.93 -8.40 15.71
N ALA A 372 -1.85 -9.38 15.72
CA ALA A 372 -2.09 -10.22 16.90
C ALA A 372 -0.86 -11.06 17.30
N THR A 373 0.09 -11.31 16.39
CA THR A 373 1.33 -12.03 16.72
C THR A 373 2.18 -11.32 17.76
N ILE A 374 2.02 -10.01 17.95
CA ILE A 374 2.77 -9.24 18.98
C ILE A 374 2.55 -9.80 20.39
N PHE A 375 1.35 -10.31 20.69
CA PHE A 375 1.04 -10.92 21.98
C PHE A 375 1.89 -12.17 22.23
N LYS A 376 2.03 -13.02 21.19
CA LYS A 376 2.88 -14.23 21.24
C LYS A 376 4.36 -13.85 21.33
N LEU A 377 4.83 -12.88 20.52
CA LEU A 377 6.21 -12.39 20.56
C LEU A 377 6.61 -11.84 21.93
N ARG A 378 5.71 -11.11 22.58
CA ARG A 378 5.96 -10.59 23.95
C ARG A 378 5.93 -11.68 25.00
N LYS A 379 4.95 -12.62 24.93
CA LYS A 379 4.84 -13.75 25.88
C LYS A 379 6.08 -14.65 25.83
N GLN A 380 6.59 -14.91 24.64
CA GLN A 380 7.77 -15.78 24.44
C GLN A 380 9.09 -15.01 24.49
N LYS A 381 9.06 -13.69 24.79
CA LYS A 381 10.23 -12.80 24.90
C LYS A 381 11.14 -12.85 23.67
N VAL A 382 10.55 -13.00 22.48
CA VAL A 382 11.30 -13.06 21.22
C VAL A 382 11.87 -11.69 20.90
N HIS A 383 13.17 -11.63 20.73
CA HIS A 383 13.92 -10.46 20.27
C HIS A 383 15.31 -10.90 19.80
N PRO A 384 15.99 -10.12 18.95
CA PRO A 384 17.35 -10.44 18.53
C PRO A 384 18.32 -10.34 19.72
N GLU A 385 19.18 -11.34 19.88
CA GLU A 385 20.19 -11.37 20.94
C GLU A 385 21.20 -10.24 20.76
N GLY A 386 21.54 -9.56 21.86
CA GLY A 386 22.56 -8.50 21.87
C GLY A 386 22.19 -7.21 21.12
N LEU A 387 20.99 -7.09 20.55
CA LEU A 387 20.54 -5.92 19.82
C LEU A 387 19.39 -5.21 20.54
N ALA A 388 19.45 -3.87 20.56
CA ALA A 388 18.32 -3.08 21.04
C ALA A 388 17.09 -3.27 20.11
N PHE A 389 15.91 -3.36 20.69
CA PHE A 389 14.65 -3.40 19.97
C PHE A 389 13.66 -2.40 20.55
N TYR A 390 12.71 -1.98 19.74
CA TYR A 390 11.66 -1.06 20.16
C TYR A 390 10.57 -1.80 20.94
N ARG A 391 10.10 -1.18 22.01
CA ARG A 391 8.96 -1.66 22.82
C ARG A 391 7.95 -0.54 22.97
N MET A 392 6.74 -0.71 22.39
CA MET A 392 5.68 0.30 22.51
C MET A 392 5.22 0.45 23.97
N LYS A 393 4.98 1.69 24.39
CA LYS A 393 4.59 2.01 25.76
C LYS A 393 3.12 1.68 26.06
N LEU A 394 2.22 1.93 25.12
CA LEU A 394 0.77 1.76 25.30
C LEU A 394 0.29 0.34 24.89
N PHE A 395 1.03 -0.68 25.29
CA PHE A 395 0.59 -2.07 25.13
C PHE A 395 -0.34 -2.46 26.31
N PRO A 396 -1.46 -3.16 26.10
CA PRO A 396 -1.93 -3.75 24.84
C PRO A 396 -2.87 -2.86 24.01
N LEU A 397 -3.13 -1.62 24.44
CA LEU A 397 -4.14 -0.74 23.86
C LEU A 397 -3.99 -0.56 22.34
N LEU A 398 -2.79 -0.19 21.86
CA LEU A 398 -2.57 0.11 20.44
C LEU A 398 -2.85 -1.09 19.52
N PRO A 399 -2.28 -2.30 19.76
CA PRO A 399 -2.60 -3.44 18.93
C PRO A 399 -4.06 -3.86 19.04
N VAL A 400 -4.72 -3.72 20.21
CA VAL A 400 -6.15 -4.03 20.36
C VAL A 400 -7.00 -3.09 19.53
N VAL A 401 -6.77 -1.77 19.59
CA VAL A 401 -7.49 -0.78 18.76
C VAL A 401 -7.33 -1.12 17.27
N PHE A 402 -6.11 -1.41 16.84
CA PHE A 402 -5.82 -1.75 15.45
C PHE A 402 -6.53 -3.04 15.01
N ILE A 403 -6.41 -4.13 15.77
CA ILE A 403 -7.05 -5.42 15.49
C ILE A 403 -8.56 -5.26 15.44
N THR A 404 -9.16 -4.56 16.41
CA THR A 404 -10.61 -4.32 16.45
C THR A 404 -11.09 -3.56 15.23
N ALA A 405 -10.37 -2.49 14.82
CA ALA A 405 -10.71 -1.70 13.65
C ALA A 405 -10.67 -2.55 12.36
N TYR A 406 -9.60 -3.31 12.12
CA TYR A 406 -9.48 -4.15 10.93
C TYR A 406 -10.44 -5.34 10.94
N THR A 407 -10.74 -5.91 12.11
CA THR A 407 -11.79 -6.95 12.28
C THR A 407 -13.17 -6.37 11.97
N PHE A 408 -13.47 -5.16 12.45
CA PHE A 408 -14.71 -4.45 12.13
C PHE A 408 -14.83 -4.22 10.61
N VAL A 409 -13.77 -3.75 9.95
CA VAL A 409 -13.74 -3.57 8.49
C VAL A 409 -13.97 -4.91 7.77
N ALA A 410 -13.31 -5.99 8.17
CA ALA A 410 -13.48 -7.31 7.57
C ALA A 410 -14.92 -7.82 7.73
N ILE A 411 -15.53 -7.68 8.91
CA ILE A 411 -16.93 -8.04 9.15
C ILE A 411 -17.86 -7.18 8.28
N SER A 412 -17.62 -5.88 8.19
CA SER A 412 -18.42 -4.97 7.36
C SER A 412 -18.40 -5.39 5.88
N ILE A 413 -17.24 -5.76 5.35
CA ILE A 413 -17.10 -6.27 3.97
C ILE A 413 -17.86 -7.60 3.82
N ALA A 414 -17.76 -8.50 4.80
CA ALA A 414 -18.43 -9.80 4.74
C ALA A 414 -19.96 -9.66 4.77
N LEU A 415 -20.50 -8.67 5.48
CA LEU A 415 -21.93 -8.39 5.53
C LEU A 415 -22.43 -7.68 4.26
N ASP A 416 -21.64 -6.77 3.70
CA ASP A 416 -21.99 -6.00 2.50
C ASP A 416 -21.86 -6.85 1.22
N THR A 417 -20.79 -7.63 1.13
CA THR A 417 -20.46 -8.46 -0.05
C THR A 417 -20.14 -9.90 0.34
N PRO A 418 -21.12 -10.72 0.80
CA PRO A 418 -20.88 -12.06 1.33
C PRO A 418 -20.25 -13.02 0.30
N TYR A 419 -20.59 -12.91 -0.97
CA TYR A 419 -19.97 -13.71 -2.03
C TYR A 419 -18.47 -13.41 -2.18
N THR A 420 -18.05 -12.16 -2.03
CA THR A 420 -16.64 -11.77 -2.05
C THR A 420 -15.89 -12.40 -0.87
N ALA A 421 -16.45 -12.37 0.32
CA ALA A 421 -15.87 -12.99 1.51
C ALA A 421 -15.77 -14.52 1.37
N LEU A 422 -16.81 -15.19 0.86
CA LEU A 422 -16.78 -16.64 0.59
C LEU A 422 -15.72 -17.00 -0.46
N THR A 423 -15.63 -16.26 -1.54
CA THR A 423 -14.59 -16.45 -2.57
C THR A 423 -13.18 -16.30 -1.96
N ALA A 424 -13.00 -15.29 -1.12
CA ALA A 424 -11.74 -15.05 -0.43
C ALA A 424 -11.32 -16.24 0.46
N LEU A 425 -12.27 -16.77 1.25
CA LEU A 425 -12.03 -17.95 2.08
C LEU A 425 -11.77 -19.21 1.26
N ALA A 426 -12.48 -19.40 0.14
CA ALA A 426 -12.23 -20.52 -0.78
C ALA A 426 -10.83 -20.46 -1.39
N VAL A 427 -10.36 -19.27 -1.81
CA VAL A 427 -9.00 -19.06 -2.32
C VAL A 427 -7.97 -19.35 -1.22
N LEU A 428 -8.21 -18.89 0.01
CA LEU A 428 -7.33 -19.20 1.15
C LEU A 428 -7.25 -20.72 1.38
N GLY A 429 -8.39 -21.41 1.40
CA GLY A 429 -8.47 -22.87 1.54
C GLY A 429 -7.73 -23.61 0.42
N THR A 430 -7.85 -23.12 -0.82
CA THR A 430 -7.14 -23.69 -1.97
C THR A 430 -5.62 -23.63 -1.80
N PHE A 431 -5.06 -22.48 -1.39
CA PHE A 431 -3.63 -22.36 -1.13
C PHE A 431 -3.18 -23.24 0.08
N MET A 432 -4.03 -23.38 1.10
CA MET A 432 -3.73 -24.33 2.18
C MET A 432 -3.66 -25.78 1.69
N LEU A 433 -4.59 -26.19 0.82
CA LEU A 433 -4.56 -27.51 0.18
C LEU A 433 -3.31 -27.72 -0.67
N ILE A 434 -2.92 -26.72 -1.47
CA ILE A 434 -1.67 -26.75 -2.27
C ILE A 434 -0.46 -26.96 -1.35
N TYR A 435 -0.42 -26.30 -0.20
CA TYR A 435 0.65 -26.50 0.77
C TYR A 435 0.75 -27.93 1.25
N PHE A 436 -0.35 -28.57 1.64
CA PHE A 436 -0.37 -29.97 2.14
C PHE A 436 -0.04 -30.97 1.04
N LEU A 437 -0.52 -30.75 -0.19
CA LEU A 437 -0.19 -31.60 -1.33
C LEU A 437 1.31 -31.51 -1.69
N GLY A 438 1.86 -30.30 -1.72
CA GLY A 438 3.28 -30.08 -2.00
C GLY A 438 4.23 -30.69 -0.94
N ARG A 439 3.76 -30.82 0.31
CA ARG A 439 4.53 -31.45 1.37
C ARG A 439 4.52 -32.98 1.28
N LYS A 440 3.40 -33.57 0.82
CA LYS A 440 3.33 -35.03 0.57
C LYS A 440 4.26 -35.51 -0.56
N ILE A 441 4.54 -34.64 -1.53
CA ILE A 441 5.43 -34.99 -2.66
C ILE A 441 6.92 -34.92 -2.24
N LYS A 442 7.25 -34.19 -1.18
CA LYS A 442 8.62 -34.05 -0.66
C LYS A 442 8.97 -35.06 0.45
N ALA A 443 7.98 -35.73 1.04
CA ALA A 443 8.14 -36.82 2.00
C ALA A 443 8.18 -38.15 1.29
#